data_6f25ee8b3d23f18314fc38788334f061
#
_entry.id   6f25ee8b3d23f18314fc38788334f061
#
_cell.length_a   1.000
_cell.length_b   1.000
_cell.length_c   1.000
_cell.angle_alpha   90.00
_cell.angle_beta   90.00
_cell.angle_gamma   90.00
#
_symmetry.space_group_name_H-M   'P 1'
#
loop_
_entity.id
_entity.type
_entity.pdbx_description
1 polymer ?
#
loop_
_entity_poly.entity_id
_entity_poly.type
_entity_poly.pdbx_seq_one_letter_code
_entity_poly.pdbx_strand_id
1 'polypeptide(L)'
;MKRLTTQEQLESEIKSLIVLEPRFGDVYQKHGPPSLREADANLETLLMIVTEQFLSLKAAAAIWQRVAEAMGPISSAVVLASTPERLMELGLSRAKAKCFHACALAPLDFGAAPDDLRKRLLDIWGIGPWTADIFMLTAIGYADAWPAGDMALQTATQNLLNLKARPNARKMEEIATAWQPHRASAARLLWAHYRGMNGLPQAPSQN
;
A
#
# COMPACT_ATOMS: atom_id res chain seq x y z
N MET A 1 16.26 8.74 6.76
CA MET A 1 15.36 7.56 6.61
C MET A 1 15.62 6.90 5.27
N LYS A 2 15.61 5.56 5.22
CA LYS A 2 15.93 4.81 4.01
C LYS A 2 14.70 4.72 3.10
N ARG A 3 14.89 5.00 1.80
CA ARG A 3 13.91 4.75 0.74
C ARG A 3 14.40 3.62 -0.15
N LEU A 4 13.49 2.80 -0.63
CA LEU A 4 13.75 1.74 -1.62
C LEU A 4 13.34 2.29 -2.97
N THR A 5 14.30 2.53 -3.84
CA THR A 5 14.11 3.13 -5.17
C THR A 5 14.67 2.25 -6.29
N THR A 6 15.32 1.13 -5.94
CA THR A 6 15.78 0.15 -6.94
C THR A 6 15.52 -1.28 -6.48
N GLN A 7 15.41 -2.18 -7.44
CA GLN A 7 15.21 -3.61 -7.18
C GLN A 7 16.38 -4.20 -6.37
N GLU A 8 17.61 -3.75 -6.63
CA GLU A 8 18.81 -4.21 -5.90
C GLU A 8 18.76 -3.78 -4.42
N GLN A 9 18.26 -2.57 -4.14
CA GLN A 9 18.05 -2.13 -2.76
C GLN A 9 17.03 -3.00 -2.04
N LEU A 10 15.90 -3.33 -2.69
CA LEU A 10 14.89 -4.23 -2.13
C LEU A 10 15.49 -5.61 -1.84
N GLU A 11 16.24 -6.19 -2.75
CA GLU A 11 16.85 -7.50 -2.55
C GLU A 11 17.89 -7.49 -1.41
N SER A 12 18.66 -6.40 -1.29
CA SER A 12 19.58 -6.22 -0.15
C SER A 12 18.83 -6.16 1.18
N GLU A 13 17.69 -5.45 1.23
CA GLU A 13 16.84 -5.38 2.42
C GLU A 13 16.21 -6.74 2.75
N ILE A 14 15.79 -7.50 1.75
CA ILE A 14 15.25 -8.84 1.93
C ILE A 14 16.32 -9.77 2.55
N LYS A 15 17.56 -9.71 2.08
CA LYS A 15 18.66 -10.50 2.66
C LYS A 15 18.87 -10.15 4.15
N SER A 16 18.81 -8.87 4.49
CA SER A 16 18.91 -8.42 5.89
C SER A 16 17.71 -8.89 6.72
N LEU A 17 16.50 -8.83 6.16
CA LEU A 17 15.29 -9.34 6.81
C LEU A 17 15.36 -10.85 7.06
N ILE A 18 15.88 -11.64 6.12
CA ILE A 18 16.02 -13.11 6.27
C ILE A 18 16.97 -13.45 7.43
N VAL A 19 17.98 -12.63 7.68
CA VAL A 19 18.86 -12.81 8.87
C VAL A 19 18.08 -12.61 10.16
N LEU A 20 17.15 -11.63 10.22
CA LEU A 20 16.32 -11.35 11.40
C LEU A 20 15.20 -12.39 11.57
N GLU A 21 14.64 -12.86 10.47
CA GLU A 21 13.51 -13.80 10.45
C GLU A 21 13.72 -14.84 9.33
N PRO A 22 14.38 -15.96 9.61
CA PRO A 22 14.76 -16.96 8.60
C PRO A 22 13.60 -17.55 7.81
N ARG A 23 12.37 -17.55 8.35
CA ARG A 23 11.17 -18.06 7.65
C ARG A 23 10.86 -17.28 6.36
N PHE A 24 11.29 -16.03 6.24
CA PHE A 24 11.21 -15.29 4.97
C PHE A 24 12.12 -15.90 3.87
N GLY A 25 13.15 -16.66 4.25
CA GLY A 25 14.00 -17.38 3.30
C GLY A 25 13.22 -18.40 2.48
N ASP A 26 12.34 -19.18 3.14
CA ASP A 26 11.48 -20.16 2.46
C ASP A 26 10.50 -19.49 1.50
N VAL A 27 9.94 -18.35 1.92
CA VAL A 27 9.05 -17.54 1.06
C VAL A 27 9.81 -17.03 -0.18
N TYR A 28 11.00 -16.50 0.03
CA TYR A 28 11.84 -15.97 -1.04
C TYR A 28 12.25 -17.06 -2.03
N GLN A 29 12.65 -18.26 -1.55
CA GLN A 29 12.99 -19.38 -2.41
C GLN A 29 11.79 -19.87 -3.23
N LYS A 30 10.62 -19.92 -2.61
CA LYS A 30 9.40 -20.43 -3.24
C LYS A 30 8.80 -19.50 -4.29
N HIS A 31 8.83 -18.19 -4.05
CA HIS A 31 8.11 -17.20 -4.86
C HIS A 31 9.01 -16.24 -5.64
N GLY A 32 10.33 -16.32 -5.42
CA GLY A 32 11.30 -15.42 -6.02
C GLY A 32 11.28 -14.02 -5.38
N PRO A 33 12.13 -13.10 -5.89
CA PRO A 33 12.16 -11.71 -5.44
C PRO A 33 10.84 -11.02 -5.83
N PRO A 34 10.15 -10.40 -4.86
CA PRO A 34 9.01 -9.55 -5.20
C PRO A 34 9.48 -8.34 -5.99
N SER A 35 8.67 -7.86 -6.94
CA SER A 35 8.99 -6.64 -7.68
C SER A 35 8.88 -5.42 -6.77
N LEU A 36 9.84 -4.49 -6.91
CA LEU A 36 9.69 -3.15 -6.37
C LEU A 36 8.65 -2.42 -7.23
N ARG A 37 7.42 -2.37 -6.75
CA ARG A 37 6.38 -1.56 -7.39
C ARG A 37 6.58 -0.12 -6.95
N GLU A 38 6.95 0.72 -7.88
CA GLU A 38 7.00 2.16 -7.68
C GLU A 38 5.76 2.78 -8.32
N ALA A 39 5.12 3.65 -7.56
CA ALA A 39 4.11 4.55 -8.06
C ALA A 39 4.61 5.98 -7.81
N ASP A 40 4.20 6.91 -8.64
CA ASP A 40 4.57 8.31 -8.44
C ASP A 40 3.99 8.83 -7.12
N ALA A 41 4.80 9.59 -6.38
CA ALA A 41 4.37 10.26 -5.16
C ALA A 41 3.55 11.50 -5.53
N ASN A 42 2.26 11.30 -5.82
CA ASN A 42 1.35 12.37 -6.26
C ASN A 42 -0.09 12.12 -5.78
N LEU A 43 -0.96 13.09 -6.06
CA LEU A 43 -2.38 13.03 -5.71
C LEU A 43 -3.09 11.86 -6.41
N GLU A 44 -2.77 11.59 -7.67
CA GLU A 44 -3.39 10.53 -8.45
C GLU A 44 -3.20 9.16 -7.79
N THR A 45 -1.97 8.83 -7.41
CA THR A 45 -1.65 7.59 -6.68
C THR A 45 -2.39 7.51 -5.34
N LEU A 46 -2.47 8.62 -4.61
CA LEU A 46 -3.21 8.64 -3.34
C LEU A 46 -4.69 8.32 -3.55
N LEU A 47 -5.33 8.91 -4.57
CA LEU A 47 -6.74 8.69 -4.89
C LEU A 47 -7.01 7.28 -5.43
N MET A 48 -6.05 6.70 -6.16
CA MET A 48 -6.10 5.30 -6.58
C MET A 48 -6.13 4.37 -5.36
N ILE A 49 -5.26 4.59 -4.37
CA ILE A 49 -5.24 3.80 -3.13
C ILE A 49 -6.54 4.00 -2.32
N VAL A 50 -7.10 5.23 -2.27
CA VAL A 50 -8.42 5.47 -1.66
C VAL A 50 -9.50 4.65 -2.36
N THR A 51 -9.42 4.52 -3.69
CA THR A 51 -10.37 3.70 -4.46
C THR A 51 -10.29 2.21 -4.07
N GLU A 52 -9.12 1.71 -3.70
CA GLU A 52 -8.89 0.31 -3.31
C GLU A 52 -9.45 -0.07 -1.93
N GLN A 53 -9.73 0.91 -1.05
CA GLN A 53 -10.23 0.65 0.30
C GLN A 53 -11.45 -0.30 0.28
N PHE A 54 -11.38 -1.40 1.05
CA PHE A 54 -12.47 -2.37 1.22
C PHE A 54 -13.02 -3.01 -0.08
N LEU A 55 -12.22 -3.04 -1.14
CA LEU A 55 -12.59 -3.66 -2.41
C LEU A 55 -11.58 -4.75 -2.81
N SER A 56 -12.01 -5.68 -3.68
CA SER A 56 -11.07 -6.52 -4.40
C SER A 56 -10.29 -5.68 -5.41
N LEU A 57 -9.05 -6.08 -5.71
CA LEU A 57 -8.20 -5.39 -6.69
C LEU A 57 -8.90 -5.24 -8.05
N LYS A 58 -9.66 -6.27 -8.50
CA LYS A 58 -10.42 -6.23 -9.76
C LYS A 58 -11.51 -5.17 -9.73
N ALA A 59 -12.28 -5.09 -8.65
CA ALA A 59 -13.34 -4.09 -8.50
C ALA A 59 -12.77 -2.67 -8.42
N ALA A 60 -11.71 -2.48 -7.65
CA ALA A 60 -11.02 -1.20 -7.53
C ALA A 60 -10.44 -0.73 -8.87
N ALA A 61 -9.77 -1.61 -9.62
CA ALA A 61 -9.23 -1.29 -10.93
C ALA A 61 -10.31 -0.85 -11.92
N ALA A 62 -11.47 -1.54 -11.94
CA ALA A 62 -12.59 -1.17 -12.81
C ALA A 62 -13.21 0.20 -12.45
N ILE A 63 -13.24 0.56 -11.15
CA ILE A 63 -13.71 1.88 -10.72
C ILE A 63 -12.67 2.93 -11.07
N TRP A 64 -11.39 2.67 -10.78
CA TRP A 64 -10.31 3.61 -11.07
C TRP A 64 -10.21 3.92 -12.56
N GLN A 65 -10.35 2.91 -13.44
CA GLN A 65 -10.36 3.12 -14.88
C GLN A 65 -11.44 4.13 -15.29
N ARG A 66 -12.67 3.99 -14.79
CA ARG A 66 -13.75 4.95 -15.09
C ARG A 66 -13.45 6.35 -14.57
N VAL A 67 -12.86 6.45 -13.38
CA VAL A 67 -12.44 7.73 -12.80
C VAL A 67 -11.38 8.39 -13.68
N ALA A 68 -10.33 7.68 -14.04
CA ALA A 68 -9.24 8.19 -14.88
C ALA A 68 -9.72 8.61 -16.28
N GLU A 69 -10.58 7.80 -16.93
CA GLU A 69 -11.16 8.13 -18.23
C GLU A 69 -12.06 9.38 -18.18
N ALA A 70 -12.86 9.53 -17.12
CA ALA A 70 -13.79 10.64 -16.99
C ALA A 70 -13.13 11.95 -16.58
N MET A 71 -12.04 11.91 -15.81
CA MET A 71 -11.39 13.09 -15.25
C MET A 71 -10.15 13.53 -16.05
N GLY A 72 -9.56 12.64 -16.86
CA GLY A 72 -8.28 12.90 -17.52
C GLY A 72 -7.14 13.05 -16.51
N PRO A 73 -6.14 13.92 -16.76
CA PRO A 73 -5.03 14.13 -15.83
C PRO A 73 -5.52 14.61 -14.46
N ILE A 74 -5.21 13.83 -13.43
CA ILE A 74 -5.67 14.10 -12.06
C ILE A 74 -4.90 15.29 -11.48
N SER A 75 -5.65 16.30 -11.04
CA SER A 75 -5.14 17.45 -10.28
C SER A 75 -6.14 17.87 -9.21
N SER A 76 -5.71 18.64 -8.23
CA SER A 76 -6.62 19.19 -7.21
C SER A 76 -7.76 19.97 -7.82
N ALA A 77 -7.50 20.77 -8.87
CA ALA A 77 -8.52 21.55 -9.57
C ALA A 77 -9.58 20.66 -10.23
N VAL A 78 -9.15 19.58 -10.91
CA VAL A 78 -10.05 18.62 -11.57
C VAL A 78 -10.92 17.89 -10.57
N VAL A 79 -10.32 17.44 -9.47
CA VAL A 79 -11.06 16.75 -8.38
C VAL A 79 -12.10 17.67 -7.76
N LEU A 80 -11.73 18.91 -7.46
CA LEU A 80 -12.64 19.90 -6.83
C LEU A 80 -13.73 20.40 -7.77
N ALA A 81 -13.50 20.38 -9.07
CA ALA A 81 -14.53 20.69 -10.07
C ALA A 81 -15.56 19.56 -10.25
N SER A 82 -15.24 18.34 -9.84
CA SER A 82 -16.14 17.19 -9.92
C SER A 82 -17.07 17.17 -8.70
N THR A 83 -18.39 17.09 -8.93
CA THR A 83 -19.32 16.97 -7.80
C THR A 83 -19.23 15.59 -7.14
N PRO A 84 -19.59 15.47 -5.84
CA PRO A 84 -19.66 14.17 -5.18
C PRO A 84 -20.57 13.17 -5.90
N GLU A 85 -21.70 13.65 -6.46
CA GLU A 85 -22.66 12.85 -7.24
C GLU A 85 -21.98 12.30 -8.49
N ARG A 86 -21.21 13.12 -9.21
CA ARG A 86 -20.47 12.67 -10.40
C ARG A 86 -19.44 11.60 -10.05
N LEU A 87 -18.71 11.76 -8.95
CA LEU A 87 -17.74 10.76 -8.47
C LEU A 87 -18.45 9.45 -8.08
N MET A 88 -19.65 9.53 -7.52
CA MET A 88 -20.46 8.34 -7.18
C MET A 88 -20.99 7.62 -8.42
N GLU A 89 -21.37 8.34 -9.49
CA GLU A 89 -21.74 7.74 -10.79
C GLU A 89 -20.60 6.93 -11.42
N LEU A 90 -19.35 7.30 -11.16
CA LEU A 90 -18.17 6.56 -11.60
C LEU A 90 -17.92 5.27 -10.78
N GLY A 91 -18.66 5.08 -9.67
CA GLY A 91 -18.62 3.90 -8.84
C GLY A 91 -17.97 4.08 -7.47
N LEU A 92 -17.59 5.31 -7.09
CA LEU A 92 -17.11 5.59 -5.75
C LEU A 92 -18.26 5.60 -4.73
N SER A 93 -17.99 5.13 -3.51
CA SER A 93 -18.94 5.36 -2.41
C SER A 93 -18.95 6.85 -2.02
N ARG A 94 -20.03 7.32 -1.37
CA ARG A 94 -20.12 8.70 -0.87
C ARG A 94 -18.94 9.07 0.03
N ALA A 95 -18.48 8.13 0.86
CA ALA A 95 -17.31 8.32 1.72
C ALA A 95 -16.02 8.53 0.90
N LYS A 96 -15.80 7.73 -0.15
CA LYS A 96 -14.63 7.88 -1.03
C LYS A 96 -14.69 9.19 -1.83
N ALA A 97 -15.86 9.57 -2.34
CA ALA A 97 -16.03 10.86 -3.02
C ALA A 97 -15.67 12.04 -2.10
N LYS A 98 -16.13 12.02 -0.84
CA LYS A 98 -15.75 13.00 0.16
C LYS A 98 -14.24 12.98 0.47
N CYS A 99 -13.64 11.79 0.55
CA CYS A 99 -12.19 11.63 0.78
C CYS A 99 -11.38 12.20 -0.39
N PHE A 100 -11.82 12.04 -1.63
CA PHE A 100 -11.21 12.64 -2.82
C PHE A 100 -11.09 14.15 -2.68
N HIS A 101 -12.19 14.82 -2.32
CA HIS A 101 -12.18 16.27 -2.08
C HIS A 101 -11.28 16.65 -0.92
N ALA A 102 -11.29 15.89 0.19
CA ALA A 102 -10.40 16.14 1.32
C ALA A 102 -8.92 16.03 0.93
N CYS A 103 -8.55 15.02 0.12
CA CYS A 103 -7.19 14.88 -0.40
C CYS A 103 -6.81 16.03 -1.33
N ALA A 104 -7.73 16.48 -2.20
CA ALA A 104 -7.47 17.58 -3.14
C ALA A 104 -7.31 18.96 -2.45
N LEU A 105 -7.93 19.13 -1.28
CA LEU A 105 -7.82 20.35 -0.45
C LEU A 105 -6.59 20.34 0.46
N ALA A 106 -6.03 19.17 0.74
CA ALA A 106 -4.92 19.04 1.69
C ALA A 106 -3.62 19.62 1.09
N PRO A 107 -2.87 20.45 1.84
CA PRO A 107 -1.58 20.99 1.41
C PRO A 107 -0.49 19.93 1.56
N LEU A 108 -0.52 18.87 0.72
CA LEU A 108 0.43 17.78 0.75
C LEU A 108 1.72 18.16 0.03
N ASP A 109 2.84 18.01 0.74
CA ASP A 109 4.18 18.01 0.18
C ASP A 109 4.70 16.57 0.14
N PHE A 110 4.63 15.95 -1.04
CA PHE A 110 5.09 14.58 -1.25
C PHE A 110 6.62 14.42 -1.17
N GLY A 111 7.37 15.53 -1.17
CA GLY A 111 8.81 15.56 -0.93
C GLY A 111 9.21 15.64 0.55
N ALA A 112 8.25 15.87 1.45
CA ALA A 112 8.48 16.00 2.89
C ALA A 112 9.14 14.75 3.50
N ALA A 113 9.68 14.91 4.71
CA ALA A 113 10.19 13.76 5.47
C ALA A 113 9.08 12.71 5.67
N PRO A 114 9.38 11.40 5.55
CA PRO A 114 8.36 10.34 5.58
C PRO A 114 7.41 10.39 6.78
N ASP A 115 7.93 10.64 7.99
CA ASP A 115 7.09 10.69 9.19
C ASP A 115 6.15 11.90 9.19
N ASP A 116 6.61 13.07 8.69
CA ASP A 116 5.79 14.27 8.57
C ASP A 116 4.71 14.08 7.51
N LEU A 117 5.07 13.49 6.37
CA LEU A 117 4.10 13.18 5.31
C LEU A 117 3.05 12.18 5.82
N ARG A 118 3.48 11.10 6.46
CA ARG A 118 2.56 10.11 7.03
C ARG A 118 1.59 10.75 8.02
N LYS A 119 2.08 11.62 8.91
CA LYS A 119 1.23 12.35 9.85
C LYS A 119 0.20 13.21 9.13
N ARG A 120 0.63 14.00 8.13
CA ARG A 120 -0.28 14.82 7.31
C ARG A 120 -1.32 14.00 6.56
N LEU A 121 -0.95 12.82 6.03
CA LEU A 121 -1.89 11.90 5.41
C LEU A 121 -2.98 11.47 6.40
N LEU A 122 -2.62 11.13 7.63
CA LEU A 122 -3.55 10.71 8.67
C LEU A 122 -4.48 11.83 9.16
N ASP A 123 -4.11 13.10 8.98
CA ASP A 123 -4.97 14.26 9.30
C ASP A 123 -6.09 14.46 8.24
N ILE A 124 -6.00 13.80 7.06
CA ILE A 124 -6.99 13.92 6.00
C ILE A 124 -8.20 13.03 6.32
N TRP A 125 -9.38 13.59 6.25
CA TRP A 125 -10.60 12.84 6.44
C TRP A 125 -10.72 11.67 5.44
N GLY A 126 -10.91 10.47 5.94
CA GLY A 126 -11.04 9.24 5.14
C GLY A 126 -9.72 8.53 4.85
N ILE A 127 -8.57 9.09 5.24
CA ILE A 127 -7.27 8.43 5.20
C ILE A 127 -6.99 7.79 6.55
N GLY A 128 -7.03 6.47 6.61
CA GLY A 128 -6.63 5.69 7.78
C GLY A 128 -5.19 5.17 7.68
N PRO A 129 -4.70 4.50 8.75
CA PRO A 129 -3.34 3.95 8.79
C PRO A 129 -3.02 3.06 7.59
N TRP A 130 -3.94 2.18 7.17
CA TRP A 130 -3.73 1.31 6.00
C TRP A 130 -3.44 2.12 4.73
N THR A 131 -4.25 3.13 4.41
CA THR A 131 -4.08 3.96 3.21
C THR A 131 -2.77 4.75 3.25
N ALA A 132 -2.47 5.38 4.41
CA ALA A 132 -1.23 6.10 4.61
C ALA A 132 -0.01 5.18 4.42
N ASP A 133 -0.01 4.00 5.05
CA ASP A 133 1.11 3.08 5.01
C ASP A 133 1.28 2.43 3.63
N ILE A 134 0.20 2.14 2.89
CA ILE A 134 0.29 1.72 1.48
C ILE A 134 0.94 2.82 0.63
N PHE A 135 0.52 4.08 0.78
CA PHE A 135 1.13 5.20 0.05
C PHE A 135 2.61 5.36 0.40
N MET A 136 2.95 5.31 1.69
CA MET A 136 4.35 5.38 2.15
C MET A 136 5.21 4.24 1.60
N LEU A 137 4.62 3.04 1.46
CA LEU A 137 5.32 1.86 0.96
C LEU A 137 5.49 1.91 -0.56
N THR A 138 4.44 2.27 -1.31
CA THR A 138 4.40 2.13 -2.78
C THR A 138 4.85 3.38 -3.52
N ALA A 139 4.49 4.57 -3.04
CA ALA A 139 4.80 5.84 -3.71
C ALA A 139 6.06 6.51 -3.14
N ILE A 140 6.27 6.44 -1.83
CA ILE A 140 7.45 7.05 -1.18
C ILE A 140 8.63 6.07 -1.13
N GLY A 141 8.36 4.76 -1.22
CA GLY A 141 9.39 3.73 -1.07
C GLY A 141 9.99 3.66 0.34
N TYR A 142 9.24 4.08 1.38
CA TYR A 142 9.75 4.08 2.74
C TYR A 142 10.02 2.64 3.21
N ALA A 143 11.29 2.34 3.52
CA ALA A 143 11.77 0.98 3.82
C ALA A 143 11.12 0.35 5.05
N ASP A 144 10.61 1.16 5.96
CA ASP A 144 9.98 0.70 7.21
C ASP A 144 8.47 0.99 7.27
N ALA A 145 7.81 1.25 6.13
CA ALA A 145 6.36 1.35 6.05
C ALA A 145 5.70 0.00 6.31
N TRP A 146 4.60 0.01 7.11
CA TRP A 146 3.96 -1.23 7.55
C TRP A 146 2.44 -1.10 7.60
N PRO A 147 1.71 -1.57 6.59
CA PRO A 147 0.25 -1.53 6.57
C PRO A 147 -0.35 -2.68 7.43
N ALA A 148 -0.24 -2.57 8.75
CA ALA A 148 -0.66 -3.60 9.71
C ALA A 148 -2.14 -4.01 9.58
N GLY A 149 -2.99 -3.12 9.04
CA GLY A 149 -4.41 -3.38 8.77
C GLY A 149 -4.69 -4.20 7.51
N ASP A 150 -3.67 -4.52 6.71
CA ASP A 150 -3.84 -5.25 5.46
C ASP A 150 -4.21 -6.73 5.69
N MET A 151 -5.37 -7.14 5.17
CA MET A 151 -5.89 -8.49 5.40
C MET A 151 -5.04 -9.58 4.74
N ALA A 152 -4.43 -9.31 3.59
CA ALA A 152 -3.55 -10.27 2.92
C ALA A 152 -2.27 -10.47 3.73
N LEU A 153 -1.69 -9.39 4.26
CA LEU A 153 -0.53 -9.46 5.16
C LEU A 153 -0.87 -10.23 6.44
N GLN A 154 -2.02 -9.94 7.07
CA GLN A 154 -2.46 -10.65 8.27
C GLN A 154 -2.60 -12.15 8.03
N THR A 155 -3.21 -12.54 6.89
CA THR A 155 -3.39 -13.95 6.53
C THR A 155 -2.07 -14.63 6.21
N ALA A 156 -1.18 -13.97 5.45
CA ALA A 156 0.14 -14.49 5.15
C ALA A 156 1.01 -14.62 6.42
N THR A 157 0.94 -13.65 7.33
CA THR A 157 1.65 -13.69 8.61
C THR A 157 1.13 -14.84 9.49
N GLN A 158 -0.18 -15.06 9.54
CA GLN A 158 -0.75 -16.22 10.25
C GLN A 158 -0.13 -17.52 9.75
N ASN A 159 -0.06 -17.70 8.43
CA ASN A 159 0.51 -18.90 7.82
C ASN A 159 2.01 -19.02 8.06
N LEU A 160 2.78 -17.96 7.77
CA LEU A 160 4.24 -17.93 7.93
C LEU A 160 4.69 -18.26 9.35
N LEU A 161 3.99 -17.71 10.35
CA LEU A 161 4.32 -17.87 11.77
C LEU A 161 3.56 -19.01 12.45
N ASN A 162 2.74 -19.76 11.69
CA ASN A 162 1.88 -20.84 12.21
C ASN A 162 1.03 -20.41 13.43
N LEU A 163 0.38 -19.23 13.34
CA LEU A 163 -0.44 -18.69 14.42
C LEU A 163 -1.81 -19.39 14.45
N LYS A 164 -2.34 -19.62 15.65
CA LYS A 164 -3.66 -20.24 15.84
C LYS A 164 -4.81 -19.43 15.24
N ALA A 165 -4.67 -18.10 15.17
CA ALA A 165 -5.66 -17.20 14.62
C ALA A 165 -4.98 -16.09 13.83
N ARG A 166 -5.74 -15.50 12.85
CA ARG A 166 -5.27 -14.35 12.09
C ARG A 166 -5.04 -13.16 13.04
N PRO A 167 -3.83 -12.58 13.07
CA PRO A 167 -3.51 -11.44 13.91
C PRO A 167 -4.31 -10.21 13.46
N ASN A 168 -4.80 -9.43 14.41
CA ASN A 168 -5.35 -8.11 14.13
C ASN A 168 -4.24 -7.08 13.93
N ALA A 169 -4.59 -5.85 13.52
CA ALA A 169 -3.61 -4.80 13.24
C ALA A 169 -2.67 -4.52 14.41
N ARG A 170 -3.16 -4.47 15.65
CA ARG A 170 -2.33 -4.29 16.84
C ARG A 170 -1.30 -5.41 16.99
N LYS A 171 -1.73 -6.66 16.81
CA LYS A 171 -0.82 -7.81 16.91
C LYS A 171 0.19 -7.83 15.76
N MET A 172 -0.20 -7.35 14.57
CA MET A 172 0.70 -7.19 13.44
C MET A 172 1.80 -6.16 13.73
N GLU A 173 1.50 -5.04 14.40
CA GLU A 173 2.50 -4.06 14.84
C GLU A 173 3.50 -4.68 15.84
N GLU A 174 2.99 -5.43 16.83
CA GLU A 174 3.83 -6.11 17.80
C GLU A 174 4.79 -7.11 17.13
N ILE A 175 4.28 -7.93 16.20
CA ILE A 175 5.09 -8.91 15.45
C ILE A 175 6.15 -8.20 14.61
N ALA A 176 5.76 -7.17 13.86
CA ALA A 176 6.63 -6.49 12.92
C ALA A 176 7.72 -5.64 13.58
N THR A 177 7.66 -5.43 14.91
CA THR A 177 8.75 -4.77 15.64
C THR A 177 10.08 -5.50 15.46
N ALA A 178 10.05 -6.84 15.38
CA ALA A 178 11.25 -7.64 15.16
C ALA A 178 11.82 -7.53 13.72
N TRP A 179 11.04 -7.00 12.78
CA TRP A 179 11.42 -6.87 11.36
C TRP A 179 11.93 -5.47 11.01
N GLN A 180 11.93 -4.55 11.98
CA GLN A 180 12.48 -3.20 11.77
C GLN A 180 13.99 -3.27 11.49
N PRO A 181 14.47 -2.41 10.59
CA PRO A 181 13.81 -1.38 9.77
C PRO A 181 13.39 -1.87 8.36
N HIS A 182 13.12 -3.18 8.19
CA HIS A 182 12.88 -3.84 6.89
C HIS A 182 11.42 -4.21 6.64
N ARG A 183 10.46 -3.54 7.33
CA ARG A 183 9.03 -3.93 7.31
C ARG A 183 8.39 -3.83 5.92
N ALA A 184 8.80 -2.88 5.08
CA ALA A 184 8.31 -2.80 3.70
C ALA A 184 8.74 -4.02 2.84
N SER A 185 9.92 -4.56 3.08
CA SER A 185 10.40 -5.80 2.45
C SER A 185 9.62 -7.01 2.95
N ALA A 186 9.32 -7.06 4.26
CA ALA A 186 8.46 -8.09 4.84
C ALA A 186 7.05 -8.05 4.22
N ALA A 187 6.45 -6.86 4.06
CA ALA A 187 5.15 -6.69 3.43
C ALA A 187 5.12 -7.24 2.00
N ARG A 188 6.13 -6.93 1.19
CA ARG A 188 6.22 -7.41 -0.19
C ARG A 188 6.36 -8.93 -0.28
N LEU A 189 7.17 -9.54 0.57
CA LEU A 189 7.31 -11.01 0.65
C LEU A 189 6.01 -11.66 1.14
N LEU A 190 5.33 -11.09 2.12
CA LEU A 190 4.05 -11.58 2.60
C LEU A 190 2.95 -11.48 1.54
N TRP A 191 2.91 -10.43 0.72
CA TRP A 191 1.98 -10.37 -0.41
C TRP A 191 2.29 -11.42 -1.47
N ALA A 192 3.57 -11.68 -1.77
CA ALA A 192 3.96 -12.78 -2.68
C ALA A 192 3.54 -14.13 -2.10
N HIS A 193 3.73 -14.35 -0.81
CA HIS A 193 3.30 -15.55 -0.11
C HIS A 193 1.77 -15.72 -0.15
N TYR A 194 1.01 -14.67 0.19
CA TYR A 194 -0.46 -14.67 0.11
C TYR A 194 -0.97 -15.05 -1.28
N ARG A 195 -0.37 -14.50 -2.35
CA ARG A 195 -0.72 -14.85 -3.73
C ARG A 195 -0.46 -16.31 -4.02
N GLY A 196 0.71 -16.82 -3.64
CA GLY A 196 1.06 -18.21 -3.80
C GLY A 196 0.15 -19.19 -3.07
N MET A 197 -0.28 -18.82 -1.84
CA MET A 197 -1.24 -19.61 -1.04
C MET A 197 -2.61 -19.73 -1.73
N ASN A 198 -3.01 -18.70 -2.48
CA ASN A 198 -4.34 -18.61 -3.10
C ASN A 198 -4.32 -18.90 -4.62
N GLY A 199 -3.20 -19.40 -5.17
CA GLY A 199 -3.08 -19.69 -6.60
C GLY A 199 -3.20 -18.44 -7.50
N LEU A 200 -2.96 -17.24 -6.94
CA LEU A 200 -3.02 -15.98 -7.67
C LEU A 200 -1.69 -15.71 -8.40
N PRO A 201 -1.73 -15.09 -9.58
CA PRO A 201 -0.50 -14.73 -10.29
C PRO A 201 0.35 -13.78 -9.43
N GLN A 202 1.67 -13.94 -9.51
CA GLN A 202 2.58 -13.00 -8.88
C GLN A 202 2.38 -11.61 -9.50
N ALA A 203 2.69 -10.58 -8.73
CA ALA A 203 2.58 -9.23 -9.24
C ALA A 203 3.51 -9.04 -10.45
N PRO A 204 3.02 -8.47 -11.58
CA PRO A 204 3.90 -8.22 -12.71
C PRO A 204 5.07 -7.35 -12.28
N SER A 205 6.28 -7.73 -12.72
CA SER A 205 7.42 -6.80 -12.72
C SER A 205 7.09 -5.70 -13.72
N GLN A 206 7.17 -4.44 -13.33
CA GLN A 206 7.21 -3.37 -14.31
C GLN A 206 8.60 -3.42 -14.97
N ASN A 207 8.61 -3.74 -16.24
CA ASN A 207 9.78 -3.51 -17.11
C ASN A 207 9.83 -2.04 -17.47
#